data_f8b8c0bc4d7a5caeca4e82369a4d0f2d
#
_entry.id   f8b8c0bc4d7a5caeca4e82369a4d0f2d
#
_cell.length_a   1.000
_cell.length_b   1.000
_cell.length_c   1.000
_cell.angle_alpha   90.00
_cell.angle_beta   90.00
_cell.angle_gamma   90.00
#
_symmetry.space_group_name_H-M   'P 1'
#
loop_
_entity.id
_entity.type
_entity.pdbx_description
1 polymer ?
#
loop_
_entity_poly.entity_id
_entity_poly.type
_entity_poly.pdbx_seq_one_letter_code
_entity_poly.pdbx_strand_id
1 'polypeptide(L)'
;MSDKMRIKIFSCIMLTLFFLCACRAQSVYAKEKITVGTNAEYAPFEYLDSDGNLTGFDYELLEAIAEEENLELEWKDMPFDSLVGS
;
A
#
# COMPACT_ATOMS: atom_id res chain seq x y z
N MET A 1 -23.69 -31.13 34.62
CA MET A 1 -23.86 -30.50 33.31
C MET A 1 -24.23 -31.56 32.29
N SER A 2 -25.29 -31.33 31.52
CA SER A 2 -25.64 -32.23 30.42
C SER A 2 -24.64 -32.06 29.25
N ASP A 3 -24.41 -33.13 28.49
CA ASP A 3 -23.50 -33.10 27.35
C ASP A 3 -23.89 -32.06 26.31
N LYS A 4 -25.19 -31.74 26.20
CA LYS A 4 -25.69 -30.68 25.33
C LYS A 4 -25.19 -29.29 25.69
N MET A 5 -25.02 -29.00 26.98
CA MET A 5 -24.49 -27.70 27.45
C MET A 5 -23.01 -27.57 27.22
N ARG A 6 -22.24 -28.64 27.33
CA ARG A 6 -20.81 -28.68 27.01
C ARG A 6 -20.55 -28.41 25.54
N ILE A 7 -21.33 -28.98 24.64
CA ILE A 7 -21.24 -28.78 23.19
C ILE A 7 -21.55 -27.33 22.80
N LYS A 8 -22.57 -26.71 23.43
CA LYS A 8 -22.93 -25.30 23.19
C LYS A 8 -21.83 -24.34 23.63
N ILE A 9 -21.25 -24.57 24.82
CA ILE A 9 -20.14 -23.75 25.34
C ILE A 9 -18.91 -23.88 24.44
N PHE A 10 -18.58 -25.09 24.04
CA PHE A 10 -17.46 -25.36 23.15
C PHE A 10 -17.64 -24.68 21.77
N SER A 11 -18.84 -24.75 21.20
CA SER A 11 -19.19 -24.09 19.95
C SER A 11 -19.08 -22.55 20.03
N CYS A 12 -19.53 -21.94 21.14
CA CYS A 12 -19.38 -20.49 21.35
C CYS A 12 -17.93 -20.06 21.49
N ILE A 13 -17.09 -20.83 22.16
CA ILE A 13 -15.65 -20.55 22.31
C ILE A 13 -14.94 -20.64 20.96
N MET A 14 -15.26 -21.63 20.14
CA MET A 14 -14.69 -21.79 18.80
C MET A 14 -15.08 -20.64 17.87
N LEU A 15 -16.33 -20.19 17.91
CA LEU A 15 -16.80 -19.04 17.13
C LEU A 15 -16.11 -17.75 17.53
N THR A 16 -15.91 -17.52 18.82
CA THR A 16 -15.25 -16.34 19.36
C THR A 16 -13.77 -16.30 18.95
N LEU A 17 -13.08 -17.43 19.00
CA LEU A 17 -11.69 -17.56 18.56
C LEU A 17 -11.53 -17.31 17.07
N PHE A 18 -12.47 -17.79 16.25
CA PHE A 18 -12.48 -17.55 14.81
C PHE A 18 -12.66 -16.07 14.49
N PHE A 19 -13.52 -15.38 15.21
CA PHE A 19 -13.77 -13.94 15.04
C PHE A 19 -12.55 -13.10 15.43
N LEU A 20 -11.84 -13.48 16.48
CA LEU A 20 -10.60 -12.82 16.92
C LEU A 20 -9.46 -12.99 15.90
N CYS A 21 -9.35 -14.14 15.25
CA CYS A 21 -8.38 -14.38 14.18
C CYS A 21 -8.65 -13.52 12.94
N ALA A 22 -9.92 -13.34 12.56
CA ALA A 22 -10.31 -12.51 11.42
C ALA A 22 -9.99 -11.03 11.65
N CYS A 23 -10.15 -10.51 12.89
CA CYS A 23 -9.80 -9.13 13.24
C CYS A 23 -8.30 -8.86 13.18
N ARG A 24 -7.46 -9.84 13.49
CA ARG A 24 -6.00 -9.71 13.42
C ARG A 24 -5.47 -9.65 11.98
N ALA A 25 -6.14 -10.28 11.04
CA ALA A 25 -5.75 -10.27 9.64
C ALA A 25 -5.90 -8.89 8.98
N GLN A 26 -6.76 -8.01 9.49
CA GLN A 26 -6.98 -6.67 8.95
C GLN A 26 -5.94 -5.63 9.38
N SER A 27 -5.20 -5.86 10.48
CA SER A 27 -4.21 -4.91 11.00
C SER A 27 -2.80 -5.06 10.40
N VAL A 28 -2.57 -6.07 9.55
CA VAL A 28 -1.25 -6.41 8.99
C VAL A 28 -0.91 -5.64 7.71
N TYR A 29 -1.87 -4.91 7.12
CA TYR A 29 -1.70 -4.26 5.81
C TYR A 29 -1.61 -2.74 5.88
N ALA A 30 -0.75 -2.20 6.76
CA ALA A 30 -0.34 -0.81 6.65
C ALA A 30 0.55 -0.65 5.40
N LYS A 31 0.26 0.35 4.55
CA LYS A 31 1.07 0.65 3.37
C LYS A 31 2.46 1.11 3.79
N GLU A 32 3.49 0.49 3.23
CA GLU A 32 4.85 0.98 3.34
C GLU A 32 5.03 2.21 2.46
N LYS A 33 5.65 3.26 2.99
CA LYS A 33 5.91 4.50 2.28
C LYS A 33 7.31 4.51 1.70
N ILE A 34 7.42 4.75 0.40
CA ILE A 34 8.68 4.81 -0.33
C ILE A 34 8.82 6.17 -1.00
N THR A 35 9.94 6.81 -0.82
CA THR A 35 10.27 8.08 -1.49
C THR A 35 10.89 7.80 -2.84
N VAL A 36 10.35 8.41 -3.91
CA VAL A 36 10.83 8.28 -5.29
C VAL A 36 11.36 9.63 -5.78
N GLY A 37 12.64 9.70 -6.05
CA GLY A 37 13.23 10.85 -6.71
C GLY A 37 13.05 10.77 -8.23
N THR A 38 12.66 11.86 -8.85
CA THR A 38 12.50 11.94 -10.31
C THR A 38 12.89 13.32 -10.83
N ASN A 39 13.17 13.39 -12.11
CA ASN A 39 13.31 14.65 -12.83
C ASN A 39 12.15 14.77 -13.83
N ALA A 40 11.20 15.65 -13.54
CA ALA A 40 9.96 15.79 -14.30
C ALA A 40 10.12 16.66 -15.57
N GLU A 41 11.23 16.54 -16.26
CA GLU A 41 11.55 17.28 -17.49
C GLU A 41 11.73 16.37 -18.71
N TYR A 42 11.19 15.16 -18.66
CA TYR A 42 11.43 14.14 -19.69
C TYR A 42 10.11 13.57 -20.25
N ALA A 43 9.37 14.45 -20.95
CA ALA A 43 8.14 14.03 -21.62
C ALA A 43 8.43 13.04 -22.78
N PRO A 44 7.57 12.08 -23.06
CA PRO A 44 6.29 11.75 -22.39
C PRO A 44 6.42 10.78 -21.21
N PHE A 45 7.63 10.51 -20.77
CA PHE A 45 7.91 9.50 -19.74
C PHE A 45 7.63 10.03 -18.32
N GLU A 46 8.14 11.20 -18.01
CA GLU A 46 7.91 11.89 -16.74
C GLU A 46 7.96 13.41 -16.95
N TYR A 47 6.89 14.10 -16.61
CA TYR A 47 6.76 15.54 -16.78
C TYR A 47 5.65 16.09 -15.91
N LEU A 48 5.60 17.42 -15.78
CA LEU A 48 4.50 18.10 -15.11
C LEU A 48 3.46 18.51 -16.17
N ASP A 49 2.18 18.25 -15.88
CA ASP A 49 1.09 18.72 -16.74
C ASP A 49 0.84 20.23 -16.59
N SER A 50 -0.16 20.74 -17.28
CA SER A 50 -0.52 22.18 -17.24
C SER A 50 -0.96 22.65 -15.85
N ASP A 51 -1.41 21.76 -14.98
CA ASP A 51 -1.81 22.06 -13.62
C ASP A 51 -0.67 21.88 -12.60
N GLY A 52 0.52 21.50 -13.06
CA GLY A 52 1.68 21.27 -12.22
C GLY A 52 1.73 19.90 -11.57
N ASN A 53 0.90 18.96 -12.00
CA ASN A 53 0.89 17.60 -11.49
C ASN A 53 1.88 16.71 -12.24
N LEU A 54 2.59 15.86 -11.50
CA LEU A 54 3.47 14.87 -12.09
C LEU A 54 2.66 13.82 -12.85
N THR A 55 3.09 13.53 -14.06
CA THR A 55 2.43 12.58 -14.96
C THR A 55 3.45 11.94 -15.91
N GLY A 56 2.97 11.06 -16.78
CA GLY A 56 3.76 10.39 -17.80
C GLY A 56 3.77 8.88 -17.65
N PHE A 57 4.35 8.21 -18.63
CA PHE A 57 4.38 6.75 -18.70
C PHE A 57 5.05 6.11 -17.46
N ASP A 58 6.22 6.62 -17.10
CA ASP A 58 6.99 6.08 -15.97
C ASP A 58 6.26 6.30 -14.63
N TYR A 59 5.65 7.47 -14.46
CA TYR A 59 4.85 7.78 -13.30
C TYR A 59 3.67 6.81 -13.16
N GLU A 60 2.89 6.64 -14.21
CA GLU A 60 1.71 5.77 -14.21
C GLU A 60 2.08 4.30 -13.99
N LEU A 61 3.18 3.85 -14.60
CA LEU A 61 3.67 2.48 -14.43
C LEU A 61 4.08 2.21 -12.98
N LEU A 62 4.83 3.11 -12.38
CA LEU A 62 5.31 2.93 -11.01
C LEU A 62 4.17 3.01 -9.98
N GLU A 63 3.20 3.90 -10.21
CA GLU A 63 1.99 3.98 -9.38
C GLU A 63 1.14 2.69 -9.48
N ALA A 64 1.03 2.10 -10.66
CA ALA A 64 0.33 0.83 -10.84
C ALA A 64 1.03 -0.32 -10.10
N ILE A 65 2.36 -0.38 -10.17
CA ILE A 65 3.15 -1.36 -9.43
C ILE A 65 3.00 -1.16 -7.91
N ALA A 66 3.04 0.08 -7.45
CA ALA A 66 2.88 0.42 -6.05
C ALA A 66 1.52 -0.01 -5.50
N GLU A 67 0.45 0.16 -6.27
CA GLU A 67 -0.88 -0.30 -5.89
C GLU A 67 -0.93 -1.82 -5.74
N GLU A 68 -0.35 -2.58 -6.67
CA GLU A 68 -0.26 -4.04 -6.60
C GLU A 68 0.55 -4.53 -5.40
N GLU A 69 1.64 -3.83 -5.06
CA GLU A 69 2.54 -4.21 -3.97
C GLU A 69 2.17 -3.57 -2.63
N ASN A 70 1.04 -2.88 -2.55
CA ASN A 70 0.56 -2.18 -1.36
C ASN A 70 1.58 -1.17 -0.82
N LEU A 71 2.16 -0.37 -1.72
CA LEU A 71 3.10 0.69 -1.42
C LEU A 71 2.47 2.06 -1.62
N GLU A 72 2.87 3.03 -0.80
CA GLU A 72 2.55 4.43 -0.99
C GLU A 72 3.80 5.16 -1.48
N LEU A 73 3.73 5.82 -2.65
CA LEU A 73 4.86 6.54 -3.23
C LEU A 73 4.80 8.01 -2.87
N GLU A 74 5.89 8.54 -2.36
CA GLU A 74 6.12 9.96 -2.18
C GLU A 74 7.10 10.44 -3.24
N TRP A 75 6.60 11.20 -4.21
CA TRP A 75 7.38 11.68 -5.34
C TRP A 75 8.09 12.99 -5.02
N LYS A 76 9.35 13.08 -5.39
CA LYS A 76 10.15 14.30 -5.27
C LYS A 76 10.76 14.65 -6.62
N ASP A 77 10.29 15.74 -7.21
CA ASP A 77 10.90 16.31 -8.40
C ASP A 77 12.18 17.04 -8.03
N MET A 78 13.28 16.71 -8.69
CA MET A 78 14.57 17.31 -8.43
C MET A 78 15.44 17.33 -9.69
N PRO A 79 16.46 18.21 -9.77
CA PRO A 79 17.39 18.22 -10.87
C PRO A 79 18.10 16.88 -11.05
N PHE A 80 18.38 16.53 -12.30
CA PHE A 80 19.01 15.25 -12.63
C PHE A 80 20.33 15.02 -11.87
N ASP A 81 21.15 16.04 -11.75
CA ASP A 81 22.43 15.93 -11.03
C ASP A 81 22.24 15.57 -9.55
N SER A 82 21.15 16.00 -8.94
CA SER A 82 20.80 15.66 -7.56
C SER A 82 20.38 14.20 -7.40
N LEU A 83 19.78 13.60 -8.43
CA LEU A 83 19.38 12.20 -8.43
C LEU A 83 20.58 11.27 -8.33
N VAL A 84 21.67 11.60 -9.02
CA VAL A 84 22.88 10.80 -9.06
C VAL A 84 23.61 10.79 -7.72
N GLY A 85 23.48 11.87 -6.94
CA GLY A 85 24.09 12.00 -5.62
C GLY A 85 23.26 11.50 -4.45
N SER A 86 22.02 11.08 -4.72
CA SER A 86 21.07 10.67 -3.67
C SER A 86 21.24 9.24 -3.19
#